data_eaaec40aee548f238ff7d4f2d9bcd380
#
_entry.id   eaaec40aee548f238ff7d4f2d9bcd380
#
_cell.length_a   1.000
_cell.length_b   1.000
_cell.length_c   1.000
_cell.angle_alpha   90.00
_cell.angle_beta   90.00
_cell.angle_gamma   90.00
#
_symmetry.space_group_name_H-M   'P 1'
#
loop_
_entity.id
_entity.type
_entity.pdbx_description
1 polymer ?
#
loop_
_entity_poly.entity_id
_entity_poly.type
_entity_poly.pdbx_seq_one_letter_code
_entity_poly.pdbx_strand_id
1 'polypeptide(L)'
;TPGGSGKRVTFTWSLPRPRHTCLAGHELYKALISRCGLWILLAFFAVIALLYGRFTPERSEFEVYYRNYSEFLSGAPSQEKDDYLASEQARFDELNEQLVELWRRYPDSVIFDREAEPIRNQLHAEDAFHLAQNQYRALRPGQVYLYQTGYQRLVGADALRQDVLELGGAFLAVALLLFGSFAGERESGVDALLTASPRRRSVVRWKCVIAGGYVLLLTLALWLPGLLTVQGAYGSLDMAAQANSVQCLSVLSDGWTVGGVV
;
A
#
# COMPACT_ATOMS: atom_id res chain seq x y z
N THR A 1 24.36 -44.99 42.25
CA THR A 1 24.12 -43.97 41.23
C THR A 1 23.27 -42.86 41.82
N PRO A 2 23.79 -41.61 41.99
CA PRO A 2 23.02 -40.50 42.54
C PRO A 2 22.19 -39.90 41.45
N GLY A 3 20.83 -39.95 41.65
CA GLY A 3 19.87 -39.29 40.80
C GLY A 3 19.91 -37.78 40.95
N GLY A 4 20.39 -37.09 39.94
CA GLY A 4 20.38 -35.63 39.85
C GLY A 4 18.95 -35.10 39.73
N SER A 5 18.41 -34.55 40.83
CA SER A 5 17.18 -33.76 40.83
C SER A 5 17.41 -32.44 40.09
N GLY A 6 17.14 -32.41 38.79
CA GLY A 6 17.14 -31.19 38.02
C GLY A 6 16.01 -30.27 38.51
N LYS A 7 16.35 -29.24 39.27
CA LYS A 7 15.41 -28.15 39.59
C LYS A 7 14.98 -27.49 38.30
N ARG A 8 13.74 -27.75 37.83
CA ARG A 8 13.09 -26.97 36.78
C ARG A 8 12.91 -25.56 37.33
N VAL A 9 13.69 -24.62 36.85
CA VAL A 9 13.47 -23.21 37.08
C VAL A 9 12.24 -22.82 36.28
N THR A 10 11.08 -22.78 36.92
CA THR A 10 9.86 -22.21 36.34
C THR A 10 9.94 -20.70 36.49
N PHE A 11 10.26 -20.03 35.40
CA PHE A 11 10.22 -18.57 35.34
C PHE A 11 8.74 -18.15 35.34
N THR A 12 8.18 -17.88 36.51
CA THR A 12 6.81 -17.32 36.62
C THR A 12 6.90 -15.80 36.57
N TRP A 13 6.67 -15.22 35.42
CA TRP A 13 6.42 -13.79 35.33
C TRP A 13 5.06 -13.51 35.96
N SER A 14 5.04 -13.06 37.20
CA SER A 14 3.83 -12.55 37.84
C SER A 14 3.60 -11.10 37.42
N LEU A 15 2.96 -10.93 36.26
CA LEU A 15 2.44 -9.61 35.89
C LEU A 15 1.38 -9.19 36.91
N PRO A 16 1.37 -7.91 37.32
CA PRO A 16 0.38 -7.39 38.27
C PRO A 16 -1.03 -7.69 37.73
N ARG A 17 -1.83 -8.38 38.51
CA ARG A 17 -3.23 -8.67 38.17
C ARG A 17 -4.02 -7.36 38.21
N PRO A 18 -4.45 -6.81 37.07
CA PRO A 18 -5.25 -5.61 37.08
C PRO A 18 -6.59 -5.91 37.79
N ARG A 19 -7.00 -5.04 38.69
CA ARG A 19 -8.33 -5.11 39.34
C ARG A 19 -9.39 -4.63 38.33
N HIS A 20 -9.64 -5.41 37.29
CA HIS A 20 -10.71 -5.09 36.35
C HIS A 20 -12.04 -5.54 36.95
N THR A 21 -12.90 -4.58 37.28
CA THR A 21 -14.28 -4.79 37.70
C THR A 21 -15.22 -5.07 36.52
N CYS A 22 -14.73 -4.89 35.28
CA CYS A 22 -15.49 -5.00 34.04
C CYS A 22 -15.11 -6.28 33.28
N LEU A 23 -16.10 -7.04 32.81
CA LEU A 23 -15.94 -8.26 32.03
C LEU A 23 -15.11 -8.01 30.74
N ALA A 24 -15.37 -6.90 30.05
CA ALA A 24 -14.66 -6.50 28.84
C ALA A 24 -13.14 -6.31 29.09
N GLY A 25 -12.79 -5.62 30.19
CA GLY A 25 -11.39 -5.41 30.57
C GLY A 25 -10.67 -6.71 30.89
N HIS A 26 -11.37 -7.68 31.52
CA HIS A 26 -10.81 -9.00 31.81
C HIS A 26 -10.55 -9.80 30.54
N GLU A 27 -11.48 -9.83 29.60
CA GLU A 27 -11.30 -10.53 28.32
C GLU A 27 -10.22 -9.89 27.47
N LEU A 28 -10.12 -8.54 27.45
CA LEU A 28 -9.07 -7.81 26.75
C LEU A 28 -7.68 -8.10 27.36
N TYR A 29 -7.55 -8.05 28.68
CA TYR A 29 -6.33 -8.40 29.39
C TYR A 29 -5.89 -9.83 29.07
N LYS A 30 -6.82 -10.76 29.09
CA LYS A 30 -6.57 -12.17 28.78
C LYS A 30 -6.09 -12.34 27.33
N ALA A 31 -6.70 -11.67 26.38
CA ALA A 31 -6.33 -11.75 24.98
C ALA A 31 -4.95 -11.11 24.72
N LEU A 32 -4.67 -9.91 25.25
CA LEU A 32 -3.43 -9.18 24.99
C LEU A 32 -2.25 -9.73 25.78
N ILE A 33 -2.40 -9.96 27.07
CA ILE A 33 -1.29 -10.22 27.97
C ILE A 33 -1.13 -11.70 28.29
N SER A 34 -2.22 -12.36 28.74
CA SER A 34 -2.16 -13.76 29.20
C SER A 34 -1.91 -14.74 28.05
N ARG A 35 -2.30 -14.39 26.81
CA ARG A 35 -2.21 -15.23 25.62
C ARG A 35 -1.19 -14.74 24.58
N CYS A 36 -0.24 -13.93 25.01
CA CYS A 36 0.80 -13.39 24.13
C CYS A 36 0.28 -12.56 22.93
N GLY A 37 -0.99 -12.12 22.94
CA GLY A 37 -1.58 -11.34 21.86
C GLY A 37 -0.83 -10.04 21.60
N LEU A 38 -0.32 -9.39 22.63
CA LEU A 38 0.52 -8.19 22.48
C LEU A 38 1.81 -8.49 21.72
N TRP A 39 2.44 -9.62 21.96
CA TRP A 39 3.67 -10.01 21.25
C TRP A 39 3.41 -10.32 19.78
N ILE A 40 2.28 -10.94 19.46
CA ILE A 40 1.85 -11.19 18.08
C ILE A 40 1.63 -9.87 17.36
N LEU A 41 0.94 -8.90 18.00
CA LEU A 41 0.73 -7.57 17.44
C LEU A 41 2.06 -6.81 17.25
N LEU A 42 2.94 -6.82 18.24
CA LEU A 42 4.25 -6.17 18.12
C LEU A 42 5.10 -6.80 17.01
N ALA A 43 5.11 -8.12 16.89
CA ALA A 43 5.80 -8.80 15.80
C ALA A 43 5.20 -8.42 14.43
N PHE A 44 3.88 -8.36 14.31
CA PHE A 44 3.20 -7.94 13.10
C PHE A 44 3.56 -6.49 12.73
N PHE A 45 3.47 -5.55 13.68
CA PHE A 45 3.86 -4.16 13.43
C PHE A 45 5.34 -4.00 13.08
N ALA A 46 6.22 -4.81 13.69
CA ALA A 46 7.63 -4.80 13.35
C ALA A 46 7.88 -5.26 11.91
N VAL A 47 7.16 -6.31 11.45
CA VAL A 47 7.22 -6.77 10.06
C VAL A 47 6.73 -5.70 9.10
N ILE A 48 5.59 -5.07 9.39
CA ILE A 48 5.04 -3.97 8.59
C ILE A 48 6.04 -2.81 8.52
N ALA A 49 6.60 -2.39 9.65
CA ALA A 49 7.59 -1.30 9.68
C ALA A 49 8.85 -1.63 8.87
N LEU A 50 9.29 -2.90 8.87
CA LEU A 50 10.42 -3.34 8.05
C LEU A 50 10.08 -3.37 6.55
N LEU A 51 8.88 -3.78 6.18
CA LEU A 51 8.41 -3.79 4.79
C LEU A 51 8.33 -2.38 4.23
N TYR A 52 7.64 -1.48 4.91
CA TYR A 52 7.45 -0.10 4.45
C TYR A 52 8.67 0.79 4.70
N GLY A 53 9.47 0.55 5.73
CA GLY A 53 10.70 1.30 5.99
C GLY A 53 11.81 1.07 4.95
N ARG A 54 11.72 -0.01 4.17
CA ARG A 54 12.62 -0.29 3.03
C ARG A 54 12.07 0.17 1.69
N PHE A 55 10.88 0.76 1.68
CA PHE A 55 10.29 1.26 0.45
C PHE A 55 11.09 2.49 -0.02
N THR A 56 11.90 2.29 -1.03
CA THR A 56 12.51 3.37 -1.80
C THR A 56 11.79 3.43 -3.14
N PRO A 57 11.11 4.54 -3.46
CA PRO A 57 10.53 4.69 -4.78
C PRO A 57 11.66 4.64 -5.81
N GLU A 58 11.61 3.69 -6.73
CA GLU A 58 12.51 3.69 -7.89
C GLU A 58 12.21 4.96 -8.69
N ARG A 59 13.15 5.88 -8.63
CA ARG A 59 13.12 7.10 -9.45
C ARG A 59 13.94 6.82 -10.71
N SER A 60 13.37 6.08 -11.65
CA SER A 60 13.92 6.02 -12.99
C SER A 60 13.83 7.42 -13.63
N GLU A 61 14.74 7.73 -14.54
CA GLU A 61 14.67 8.99 -15.29
C GLU A 61 13.31 9.16 -15.99
N PHE A 62 12.80 8.08 -16.56
CA PHE A 62 11.46 8.03 -17.13
C PHE A 62 10.37 8.50 -16.15
N GLU A 63 10.41 8.03 -14.90
CA GLU A 63 9.40 8.39 -13.87
C GLU A 63 9.48 9.88 -13.51
N VAL A 64 10.69 10.45 -13.49
CA VAL A 64 10.89 11.89 -13.24
C VAL A 64 10.27 12.72 -14.37
N TYR A 65 10.55 12.36 -15.64
CA TYR A 65 9.96 13.05 -16.78
C TYR A 65 8.44 12.87 -16.85
N TYR A 66 7.94 11.65 -16.66
CA TYR A 66 6.51 11.36 -16.66
C TYR A 66 5.77 12.14 -15.58
N ARG A 67 6.36 12.27 -14.40
CA ARG A 67 5.80 13.08 -13.32
C ARG A 67 5.72 14.55 -13.70
N ASN A 68 6.78 15.12 -14.27
CA ASN A 68 6.81 16.52 -14.67
C ASN A 68 5.72 16.85 -15.71
N TYR A 69 5.56 15.99 -16.72
CA TYR A 69 4.47 16.14 -17.68
C TYR A 69 3.09 15.98 -17.04
N SER A 70 2.97 15.01 -16.15
CA SER A 70 1.70 14.73 -15.47
C SER A 70 1.29 15.85 -14.51
N GLU A 71 2.24 16.51 -13.85
CA GLU A 71 1.97 17.65 -12.97
C GLU A 71 1.41 18.84 -13.80
N PHE A 72 2.00 19.10 -14.95
CA PHE A 72 1.50 20.17 -15.85
C PHE A 72 0.13 19.85 -16.43
N LEU A 73 -0.11 18.62 -16.86
CA LEU A 73 -1.36 18.15 -17.45
C LEU A 73 -2.48 17.94 -16.42
N SER A 74 -2.17 17.96 -15.11
CA SER A 74 -3.11 17.66 -14.04
C SER A 74 -4.39 18.50 -14.09
N GLY A 75 -5.52 17.87 -13.79
CA GLY A 75 -6.84 18.51 -13.76
C GLY A 75 -7.62 18.41 -15.08
N ALA A 76 -8.58 19.31 -15.28
CA ALA A 76 -9.45 19.30 -16.46
C ALA A 76 -8.68 19.63 -17.75
N PRO A 77 -9.07 19.06 -18.89
CA PRO A 77 -8.54 19.45 -20.20
C PRO A 77 -8.75 20.95 -20.49
N SER A 78 -7.73 21.58 -21.07
CA SER A 78 -7.78 23.00 -21.46
C SER A 78 -6.96 23.25 -22.73
N GLN A 79 -7.31 24.35 -23.43
CA GLN A 79 -6.60 24.75 -24.65
C GLN A 79 -5.10 24.98 -24.39
N GLU A 80 -4.72 25.54 -23.25
CA GLU A 80 -3.33 25.77 -22.87
C GLU A 80 -2.54 24.45 -22.82
N LYS A 81 -3.14 23.38 -22.31
CA LYS A 81 -2.53 22.05 -22.25
C LYS A 81 -2.42 21.42 -23.63
N ASP A 82 -3.42 21.63 -24.49
CA ASP A 82 -3.38 21.15 -25.86
C ASP A 82 -2.27 21.86 -26.66
N ASP A 83 -2.12 23.16 -26.49
CA ASP A 83 -1.07 23.96 -27.13
C ASP A 83 0.32 23.56 -26.63
N TYR A 84 0.43 23.28 -25.31
CA TYR A 84 1.67 22.75 -24.73
C TYR A 84 2.04 21.38 -25.31
N LEU A 85 1.10 20.45 -25.40
CA LEU A 85 1.33 19.14 -26.00
C LEU A 85 1.75 19.25 -27.48
N ALA A 86 1.15 20.17 -28.22
CA ALA A 86 1.52 20.42 -29.61
C ALA A 86 2.95 20.97 -29.73
N SER A 87 3.34 21.90 -28.84
CA SER A 87 4.68 22.50 -28.83
C SER A 87 5.77 21.48 -28.45
N GLU A 88 5.49 20.64 -27.44
CA GLU A 88 6.43 19.58 -27.03
C GLU A 88 6.58 18.50 -28.11
N GLN A 89 5.47 18.13 -28.78
CA GLN A 89 5.53 17.20 -29.92
C GLN A 89 6.43 17.76 -31.04
N ALA A 90 6.22 19.01 -31.41
CA ALA A 90 7.04 19.67 -32.44
C ALA A 90 8.53 19.72 -32.06
N ARG A 91 8.83 19.93 -30.76
CA ARG A 91 10.20 19.89 -30.25
C ARG A 91 10.83 18.50 -30.39
N PHE A 92 10.12 17.44 -30.08
CA PHE A 92 10.64 16.07 -30.26
C PHE A 92 10.79 15.69 -31.72
N ASP A 93 9.87 16.11 -32.58
CA ASP A 93 9.96 15.89 -34.02
C ASP A 93 11.20 16.58 -34.58
N GLU A 94 11.50 17.83 -34.18
CA GLU A 94 12.70 18.55 -34.57
C GLU A 94 14.00 17.88 -34.09
N LEU A 95 14.03 17.40 -32.83
CA LEU A 95 15.19 16.66 -32.28
C LEU A 95 15.45 15.36 -33.06
N ASN A 96 14.40 14.64 -33.42
CA ASN A 96 14.49 13.43 -34.22
C ASN A 96 14.97 13.72 -35.64
N GLU A 97 14.51 14.79 -36.26
CA GLU A 97 15.04 15.26 -37.57
C GLU A 97 16.51 15.61 -37.50
N GLN A 98 16.95 16.35 -36.47
CA GLN A 98 18.36 16.68 -36.24
C GLN A 98 19.20 15.41 -36.05
N LEU A 99 18.73 14.41 -35.34
CA LEU A 99 19.41 13.14 -35.14
C LEU A 99 19.60 12.39 -36.49
N VAL A 100 18.53 12.34 -37.29
CA VAL A 100 18.57 11.71 -38.63
C VAL A 100 19.52 12.44 -39.56
N GLU A 101 19.57 13.80 -39.53
CA GLU A 101 20.47 14.59 -40.33
C GLU A 101 21.94 14.38 -39.93
N LEU A 102 22.21 14.34 -38.61
CA LEU A 102 23.54 14.01 -38.09
C LEU A 102 24.00 12.60 -38.53
N TRP A 103 23.10 11.60 -38.47
CA TRP A 103 23.42 10.26 -38.93
C TRP A 103 23.73 10.22 -40.44
N ARG A 104 23.00 10.97 -41.25
CA ARG A 104 23.28 11.09 -42.70
C ARG A 104 24.66 11.73 -42.98
N ARG A 105 25.05 12.69 -42.12
CA ARG A 105 26.33 13.43 -42.32
C ARG A 105 27.53 12.64 -41.79
N TYR A 106 27.36 11.88 -40.74
CA TYR A 106 28.45 11.16 -40.06
C TYR A 106 28.03 9.71 -39.71
N PRO A 107 27.74 8.85 -40.70
CA PRO A 107 27.32 7.49 -40.44
C PRO A 107 28.43 6.70 -39.73
N ASP A 108 28.06 6.00 -38.67
CA ASP A 108 28.93 5.09 -37.89
C ASP A 108 30.27 5.69 -37.43
N SER A 109 30.29 6.98 -37.12
CA SER A 109 31.50 7.69 -36.72
C SER A 109 31.47 8.10 -35.25
N VAL A 110 32.65 8.18 -34.60
CA VAL A 110 32.82 8.71 -33.24
C VAL A 110 32.31 10.16 -33.12
N ILE A 111 32.34 10.90 -34.25
CA ILE A 111 31.80 12.26 -34.29
C ILE A 111 30.28 12.24 -34.11
N PHE A 112 29.59 11.31 -34.78
CA PHE A 112 28.15 11.13 -34.60
C PHE A 112 27.80 10.86 -33.13
N ASP A 113 28.47 9.91 -32.49
CA ASP A 113 28.17 9.56 -31.10
C ASP A 113 28.32 10.75 -30.15
N ARG A 114 29.38 11.54 -30.34
CA ARG A 114 29.63 12.72 -29.51
C ARG A 114 28.64 13.85 -29.75
N GLU A 115 28.25 14.11 -31.01
CA GLU A 115 27.30 15.18 -31.33
C GLU A 115 25.83 14.76 -31.13
N ALA A 116 25.52 13.47 -31.22
CA ALA A 116 24.20 12.93 -30.97
C ALA A 116 23.88 12.79 -29.47
N GLU A 117 24.88 12.68 -28.59
CA GLU A 117 24.67 12.49 -27.14
C GLU A 117 23.77 13.56 -26.50
N PRO A 118 24.00 14.89 -26.74
CA PRO A 118 23.10 15.91 -26.15
C PRO A 118 21.66 15.84 -26.69
N ILE A 119 21.46 15.39 -27.93
CA ILE A 119 20.15 15.20 -28.54
C ILE A 119 19.47 13.96 -27.91
N ARG A 120 20.17 12.83 -27.81
CA ARG A 120 19.69 11.61 -27.18
C ARG A 120 19.27 11.85 -25.74
N ASN A 121 20.03 12.63 -24.96
CA ASN A 121 19.71 12.99 -23.59
C ASN A 121 18.39 13.76 -23.50
N GLN A 122 18.05 14.58 -24.48
CA GLN A 122 16.77 15.28 -24.53
C GLN A 122 15.62 14.34 -24.97
N LEU A 123 15.92 13.38 -25.85
CA LEU A 123 14.96 12.36 -26.30
C LEU A 123 14.63 11.32 -25.23
N HIS A 124 15.38 11.19 -24.14
CA HIS A 124 15.05 10.31 -23.03
C HIS A 124 13.68 10.64 -22.41
N ALA A 125 13.18 11.86 -22.57
CA ALA A 125 11.88 12.27 -22.07
C ALA A 125 10.72 11.93 -23.03
N GLU A 126 11.00 11.54 -24.27
CA GLU A 126 10.01 11.34 -25.34
C GLU A 126 9.00 10.24 -25.01
N ASP A 127 9.46 9.08 -24.52
CA ASP A 127 8.58 7.98 -24.13
C ASP A 127 7.63 8.38 -22.99
N ALA A 128 8.15 9.13 -22.02
CA ALA A 128 7.36 9.63 -20.91
C ALA A 128 6.32 10.67 -21.37
N PHE A 129 6.69 11.53 -22.30
CA PHE A 129 5.80 12.49 -22.95
C PHE A 129 4.68 11.78 -23.71
N HIS A 130 5.01 10.81 -24.56
CA HIS A 130 4.02 10.05 -25.32
C HIS A 130 3.05 9.30 -24.43
N LEU A 131 3.52 8.74 -23.31
CA LEU A 131 2.64 8.10 -22.34
C LEU A 131 1.65 9.11 -21.74
N ALA A 132 2.15 10.27 -21.28
CA ALA A 132 1.31 11.31 -20.70
C ALA A 132 0.31 11.88 -21.73
N GLN A 133 0.77 12.14 -22.96
CA GLN A 133 -0.07 12.62 -24.06
C GLN A 133 -1.18 11.63 -24.41
N ASN A 134 -0.87 10.35 -24.53
CA ASN A 134 -1.85 9.31 -24.85
C ASN A 134 -2.91 9.19 -23.76
N GLN A 135 -2.51 9.28 -22.49
CA GLN A 135 -3.44 9.25 -21.36
C GLN A 135 -4.33 10.50 -21.36
N TYR A 136 -3.75 11.67 -21.61
CA TYR A 136 -4.52 12.93 -21.68
C TYR A 136 -5.54 12.91 -22.83
N ARG A 137 -5.15 12.44 -24.01
CA ARG A 137 -6.05 12.34 -25.18
C ARG A 137 -7.13 11.27 -25.00
N ALA A 138 -6.92 10.28 -24.16
CA ALA A 138 -7.90 9.23 -23.86
C ALA A 138 -8.97 9.66 -22.85
N LEU A 139 -8.88 10.86 -22.27
CA LEU A 139 -9.85 11.38 -21.33
C LEU A 139 -11.22 11.58 -21.98
N ARG A 140 -12.25 11.14 -21.30
CA ARG A 140 -13.64 11.35 -21.70
C ARG A 140 -14.17 12.69 -21.14
N PRO A 141 -15.24 13.24 -21.70
CA PRO A 141 -15.88 14.43 -21.14
C PRO A 141 -16.23 14.24 -19.66
N GLY A 142 -15.79 15.19 -18.82
CA GLY A 142 -15.99 15.16 -17.37
C GLY A 142 -14.88 14.46 -16.57
N GLN A 143 -13.95 13.76 -17.23
CA GLN A 143 -12.77 13.20 -16.56
C GLN A 143 -11.68 14.26 -16.38
N VAL A 144 -10.84 14.04 -15.37
CA VAL A 144 -9.66 14.86 -15.10
C VAL A 144 -8.39 14.03 -15.30
N TYR A 145 -7.33 14.68 -15.79
CA TYR A 145 -6.03 14.04 -15.88
C TYR A 145 -5.41 13.93 -14.48
N LEU A 146 -4.94 12.73 -14.15
CA LEU A 146 -4.30 12.42 -12.88
C LEU A 146 -2.96 11.70 -13.14
N TYR A 147 -1.98 11.98 -12.30
CA TYR A 147 -0.73 11.24 -12.29
C TYR A 147 -0.97 9.78 -11.86
N GLN A 148 -0.82 8.83 -12.79
CA GLN A 148 -1.32 7.46 -12.64
C GLN A 148 -0.50 6.58 -11.70
N THR A 149 0.83 6.80 -11.57
CA THR A 149 1.74 5.87 -10.88
C THR A 149 1.37 5.66 -9.41
N GLY A 150 1.00 6.74 -8.70
CA GLY A 150 0.56 6.64 -7.31
C GLY A 150 -0.69 5.77 -7.14
N TYR A 151 -1.65 5.91 -8.04
CA TYR A 151 -2.89 5.11 -8.02
C TYR A 151 -2.63 3.66 -8.43
N GLN A 152 -1.78 3.41 -9.42
CA GLN A 152 -1.40 2.04 -9.82
C GLN A 152 -0.71 1.28 -8.70
N ARG A 153 0.10 1.97 -7.88
CA ARG A 153 0.75 1.41 -6.69
C ARG A 153 -0.23 1.15 -5.54
N LEU A 154 -1.34 1.89 -5.47
CA LEU A 154 -2.34 1.74 -4.40
C LEU A 154 -3.44 0.72 -4.74
N VAL A 155 -3.87 0.67 -6.01
CA VAL A 155 -5.08 -0.08 -6.45
C VAL A 155 -4.81 -0.92 -7.71
N GLY A 156 -3.64 -0.80 -8.32
CA GLY A 156 -3.29 -1.47 -9.56
C GLY A 156 -2.85 -2.94 -9.39
N ALA A 157 -2.53 -3.58 -10.50
CA ALA A 157 -2.09 -4.97 -10.51
C ALA A 157 -0.80 -5.22 -9.70
N ASP A 158 0.08 -4.23 -9.61
CA ASP A 158 1.31 -4.30 -8.82
C ASP A 158 1.03 -4.30 -7.32
N ALA A 159 -0.03 -3.57 -6.88
CA ALA A 159 -0.49 -3.58 -5.50
C ALA A 159 -1.06 -4.95 -5.12
N LEU A 160 -1.80 -5.61 -6.01
CA LEU A 160 -2.51 -6.86 -5.73
C LEU A 160 -1.61 -7.96 -5.16
N ARG A 161 -0.40 -8.11 -5.68
CA ARG A 161 0.54 -9.14 -5.19
C ARG A 161 0.99 -8.86 -3.76
N GLN A 162 1.26 -7.61 -3.44
CA GLN A 162 1.64 -7.19 -2.10
C GLN A 162 0.45 -7.32 -1.15
N ASP A 163 -0.74 -6.87 -1.57
CA ASP A 163 -1.98 -6.95 -0.80
C ASP A 163 -2.34 -8.38 -0.43
N VAL A 164 -2.17 -9.35 -1.33
CA VAL A 164 -2.41 -10.78 -1.04
C VAL A 164 -1.48 -11.31 0.04
N LEU A 165 -0.19 -10.92 0.03
CA LEU A 165 0.77 -11.32 1.07
C LEU A 165 0.44 -10.66 2.41
N GLU A 166 0.07 -9.39 2.40
CA GLU A 166 -0.31 -8.62 3.59
C GLU A 166 -1.60 -9.15 4.21
N LEU A 167 -2.63 -9.41 3.39
CA LEU A 167 -3.87 -10.04 3.83
C LEU A 167 -3.64 -11.44 4.40
N GLY A 168 -2.78 -12.24 3.76
CA GLY A 168 -2.39 -13.55 4.27
C GLY A 168 -1.72 -13.47 5.63
N GLY A 169 -0.82 -12.50 5.81
CA GLY A 169 -0.17 -12.21 7.08
C GLY A 169 -1.15 -11.75 8.17
N ALA A 170 -2.08 -10.85 7.81
CA ALA A 170 -3.12 -10.38 8.72
C ALA A 170 -4.06 -11.52 9.13
N PHE A 171 -4.48 -12.34 8.17
CA PHE A 171 -5.31 -13.51 8.44
C PHE A 171 -4.62 -14.49 9.40
N LEU A 172 -3.34 -14.76 9.19
CA LEU A 172 -2.54 -15.60 10.08
C LEU A 172 -2.45 -14.99 11.48
N ALA A 173 -2.20 -13.69 11.60
CA ALA A 173 -2.14 -13.01 12.88
C ALA A 173 -3.47 -13.07 13.63
N VAL A 174 -4.60 -12.84 12.95
CA VAL A 174 -5.96 -12.98 13.52
C VAL A 174 -6.21 -14.43 13.95
N ALA A 175 -5.87 -15.41 13.13
CA ALA A 175 -6.04 -16.82 13.44
C ALA A 175 -5.25 -17.21 14.71
N LEU A 176 -3.99 -16.77 14.84
CA LEU A 176 -3.18 -17.04 16.03
C LEU A 176 -3.75 -16.36 17.29
N LEU A 177 -4.23 -15.13 17.17
CA LEU A 177 -4.84 -14.39 18.27
C LEU A 177 -6.13 -15.09 18.77
N LEU A 178 -7.00 -15.50 17.83
CA LEU A 178 -8.27 -16.15 18.15
C LEU A 178 -8.04 -17.57 18.66
N PHE A 179 -7.17 -18.36 18.01
CA PHE A 179 -6.85 -19.71 18.42
C PHE A 179 -6.35 -19.75 19.88
N GLY A 180 -5.40 -18.86 20.23
CA GLY A 180 -4.93 -18.75 21.60
C GLY A 180 -6.02 -18.45 22.62
N SER A 181 -7.05 -17.65 22.24
CA SER A 181 -8.17 -17.33 23.11
C SER A 181 -9.13 -18.51 23.35
N PHE A 182 -9.43 -19.28 22.29
CA PHE A 182 -10.39 -20.39 22.40
C PHE A 182 -9.74 -21.68 22.88
N ALA A 183 -8.57 -22.06 22.34
CA ALA A 183 -7.89 -23.31 22.71
C ALA A 183 -7.57 -23.39 24.20
N GLY A 184 -7.06 -22.31 24.76
CA GLY A 184 -6.70 -22.31 26.16
C GLY A 184 -7.87 -22.30 27.13
N GLU A 185 -9.08 -21.90 26.74
CA GLU A 185 -10.28 -22.11 27.59
C GLU A 185 -10.70 -23.56 27.58
N ARG A 186 -10.56 -24.23 26.44
CA ARG A 186 -10.83 -25.64 26.31
C ARG A 186 -9.87 -26.49 27.14
N GLU A 187 -8.55 -26.18 27.04
CA GLU A 187 -7.51 -26.87 27.80
C GLU A 187 -7.66 -26.68 29.31
N SER A 188 -8.10 -25.49 29.77
CA SER A 188 -8.29 -25.18 31.19
C SER A 188 -9.61 -25.67 31.74
N GLY A 189 -10.50 -26.26 30.93
CA GLY A 189 -11.83 -26.71 31.34
C GLY A 189 -12.81 -25.56 31.64
N VAL A 190 -12.38 -24.33 31.47
CA VAL A 190 -13.23 -23.12 31.72
C VAL A 190 -14.41 -23.07 30.73
N ASP A 191 -14.28 -23.67 29.56
CA ASP A 191 -15.37 -23.74 28.57
C ASP A 191 -16.58 -24.45 29.10
N ALA A 192 -16.42 -25.54 29.89
CA ALA A 192 -17.52 -26.27 30.54
C ALA A 192 -18.22 -25.38 31.57
N LEU A 193 -17.48 -24.57 32.33
CA LEU A 193 -18.08 -23.64 33.32
C LEU A 193 -18.79 -22.47 32.61
N LEU A 194 -18.24 -21.96 31.51
CA LEU A 194 -18.87 -20.91 30.73
C LEU A 194 -20.17 -21.39 30.07
N THR A 195 -20.21 -22.63 29.60
CA THR A 195 -21.45 -23.20 29.01
C THR A 195 -22.59 -23.31 30.04
N ALA A 196 -22.30 -23.56 31.30
CA ALA A 196 -23.26 -23.61 32.40
C ALA A 196 -23.64 -22.21 32.95
N SER A 197 -22.89 -21.16 32.58
CA SER A 197 -23.10 -19.82 33.11
C SER A 197 -24.21 -19.06 32.38
N PRO A 198 -25.12 -18.35 33.09
CA PRO A 198 -26.11 -17.46 32.46
C PRO A 198 -25.45 -16.28 31.70
N ARG A 199 -24.18 -15.96 31.98
CA ARG A 199 -23.42 -14.89 31.34
C ARG A 199 -22.69 -15.31 30.04
N ARG A 200 -22.81 -16.56 29.58
CA ARG A 200 -22.17 -17.09 28.38
C ARG A 200 -22.32 -16.15 27.16
N ARG A 201 -23.54 -15.66 26.91
CA ARG A 201 -23.81 -14.76 25.76
C ARG A 201 -23.01 -13.46 25.85
N SER A 202 -22.81 -12.92 27.06
CA SER A 202 -22.03 -11.70 27.24
C SER A 202 -20.54 -11.93 27.00
N VAL A 203 -19.98 -13.04 27.45
CA VAL A 203 -18.58 -13.43 27.20
C VAL A 203 -18.32 -13.58 25.69
N VAL A 204 -19.20 -14.31 24.99
CA VAL A 204 -19.08 -14.51 23.54
C VAL A 204 -19.16 -13.17 22.79
N ARG A 205 -20.09 -12.28 23.16
CA ARG A 205 -20.18 -10.95 22.55
C ARG A 205 -18.88 -10.16 22.70
N TRP A 206 -18.30 -10.11 23.89
CA TRP A 206 -17.04 -9.39 24.11
C TRP A 206 -15.87 -10.01 23.33
N LYS A 207 -15.81 -11.34 23.21
CA LYS A 207 -14.82 -11.98 22.35
C LYS A 207 -14.98 -11.58 20.89
N CYS A 208 -16.21 -11.54 20.37
CA CYS A 208 -16.46 -11.07 19.00
C CYS A 208 -16.09 -9.60 18.82
N VAL A 209 -16.38 -8.75 19.80
CA VAL A 209 -15.99 -7.32 19.76
C VAL A 209 -14.46 -7.17 19.76
N ILE A 210 -13.77 -7.92 20.62
CA ILE A 210 -12.30 -7.91 20.68
C ILE A 210 -11.69 -8.43 19.36
N ALA A 211 -12.22 -9.53 18.83
CA ALA A 211 -11.80 -10.08 17.54
C ALA A 211 -12.01 -9.07 16.40
N GLY A 212 -13.18 -8.44 16.34
CA GLY A 212 -13.47 -7.37 15.39
C GLY A 212 -12.52 -6.18 15.54
N GLY A 213 -12.21 -5.79 16.77
CA GLY A 213 -11.22 -4.76 17.06
C GLY A 213 -9.81 -5.11 16.57
N TYR A 214 -9.38 -6.36 16.70
CA TYR A 214 -8.12 -6.82 16.15
C TYR A 214 -8.11 -6.79 14.62
N VAL A 215 -9.16 -7.27 13.97
CA VAL A 215 -9.28 -7.22 12.51
C VAL A 215 -9.17 -5.77 12.03
N LEU A 216 -9.95 -4.87 12.63
CA LEU A 216 -9.91 -3.44 12.27
C LEU A 216 -8.50 -2.83 12.47
N LEU A 217 -7.87 -3.11 13.61
CA LEU A 217 -6.54 -2.59 13.93
C LEU A 217 -5.48 -3.10 12.95
N LEU A 218 -5.51 -4.39 12.60
CA LEU A 218 -4.58 -4.98 11.65
C LEU A 218 -4.81 -4.45 10.23
N THR A 219 -6.07 -4.30 9.81
CA THR A 219 -6.40 -3.71 8.51
C THR A 219 -5.90 -2.26 8.41
N LEU A 220 -6.13 -1.44 9.44
CA LEU A 220 -5.60 -0.07 9.48
C LEU A 220 -4.08 -0.04 9.49
N ALA A 221 -3.45 -0.99 10.19
CA ALA A 221 -1.99 -1.09 10.25
C ALA A 221 -1.35 -1.47 8.90
N LEU A 222 -2.05 -2.17 8.04
CA LEU A 222 -1.63 -2.46 6.67
C LEU A 222 -1.88 -1.26 5.74
N TRP A 223 -3.11 -0.80 5.73
CA TRP A 223 -3.56 0.20 4.77
C TRP A 223 -2.94 1.59 4.99
N LEU A 224 -2.86 2.07 6.24
CA LEU A 224 -2.40 3.43 6.54
C LEU A 224 -0.92 3.67 6.18
N PRO A 225 0.05 2.79 6.52
CA PRO A 225 1.43 2.97 6.08
C PRO A 225 1.59 2.92 4.56
N GLY A 226 0.86 2.04 3.87
CA GLY A 226 0.84 1.97 2.41
C GLY A 226 0.41 3.29 1.78
N LEU A 227 -0.73 3.84 2.23
CA LEU A 227 -1.24 5.13 1.77
C LEU A 227 -0.25 6.27 2.05
N LEU A 228 0.29 6.36 3.28
CA LEU A 228 1.25 7.41 3.65
C LEU A 228 2.55 7.32 2.85
N THR A 229 3.02 6.12 2.57
CA THR A 229 4.24 5.90 1.79
C THR A 229 4.04 6.30 0.34
N VAL A 230 2.90 5.92 -0.26
CA VAL A 230 2.56 6.31 -1.63
C VAL A 230 2.38 7.82 -1.73
N GLN A 231 1.66 8.46 -0.80
CA GLN A 231 1.52 9.92 -0.77
C GLN A 231 2.87 10.64 -0.59
N GLY A 232 3.75 10.13 0.26
CA GLY A 232 5.09 10.68 0.46
C GLY A 232 5.99 10.57 -0.77
N ALA A 233 5.85 9.48 -1.53
CA ALA A 233 6.68 9.21 -2.71
C ALA A 233 6.18 9.94 -3.98
N TYR A 234 4.86 9.93 -4.19
CA TYR A 234 4.22 10.36 -5.45
C TYR A 234 3.38 11.63 -5.33
N GLY A 235 3.29 12.22 -4.14
CA GLY A 235 2.49 13.41 -3.87
C GLY A 235 1.07 13.09 -3.41
N SER A 236 0.28 14.15 -3.16
CA SER A 236 -1.10 14.01 -2.70
C SER A 236 -1.99 13.37 -3.77
N LEU A 237 -2.60 12.24 -3.43
CA LEU A 237 -3.60 11.60 -4.27
C LEU A 237 -4.95 12.32 -4.10
N ASP A 238 -5.58 12.69 -5.20
CA ASP A 238 -6.93 13.25 -5.18
C ASP A 238 -7.97 12.12 -5.02
N MET A 239 -8.37 11.89 -3.77
CA MET A 239 -9.38 10.89 -3.43
C MET A 239 -10.80 11.30 -3.82
N ALA A 240 -11.03 12.60 -4.12
CA ALA A 240 -12.33 13.10 -4.55
C ALA A 240 -12.53 12.97 -6.07
N ALA A 241 -11.47 12.73 -6.83
CA ALA A 241 -11.55 12.54 -8.26
C ALA A 241 -12.42 11.32 -8.63
N GLN A 242 -13.01 11.37 -9.83
CA GLN A 242 -13.78 10.24 -10.34
C GLN A 242 -12.88 9.01 -10.54
N ALA A 243 -13.34 7.87 -10.08
CA ALA A 243 -12.56 6.61 -10.13
C ALA A 243 -12.18 6.23 -11.59
N ASN A 244 -13.07 6.48 -12.55
CA ASN A 244 -12.83 6.22 -13.96
C ASN A 244 -11.76 7.12 -14.62
N SER A 245 -11.31 8.20 -13.95
CA SER A 245 -10.16 9.01 -14.37
C SER A 245 -8.83 8.30 -14.12
N VAL A 246 -8.84 7.26 -13.29
CA VAL A 246 -7.67 6.40 -13.03
C VAL A 246 -7.71 5.21 -13.95
N GLN A 247 -6.65 4.96 -14.71
CA GLN A 247 -6.61 3.93 -15.75
C GLN A 247 -6.94 2.52 -15.22
N CYS A 248 -6.42 2.14 -14.04
CA CYS A 248 -6.71 0.84 -13.44
C CYS A 248 -8.16 0.70 -12.91
N LEU A 249 -8.89 1.81 -12.77
CA LEU A 249 -10.27 1.88 -12.32
C LEU A 249 -11.25 2.28 -13.43
N SER A 250 -10.78 2.36 -14.68
CA SER A 250 -11.56 2.86 -15.84
C SER A 250 -12.81 2.05 -16.17
N VAL A 251 -12.92 0.83 -15.63
CA VAL A 251 -14.11 -0.04 -15.78
C VAL A 251 -15.26 0.36 -14.85
N LEU A 252 -14.98 1.17 -13.83
CA LEU A 252 -16.01 1.59 -12.88
C LEU A 252 -16.93 2.65 -13.48
N SER A 253 -18.18 2.68 -13.03
CA SER A 253 -19.16 3.66 -13.46
C SER A 253 -18.85 5.08 -12.94
N ASP A 254 -19.36 6.10 -13.62
CA ASP A 254 -19.09 7.52 -13.35
C ASP A 254 -19.53 8.01 -11.95
N GLY A 255 -20.25 7.20 -11.19
CA GLY A 255 -20.71 7.55 -9.84
C GLY A 255 -19.73 7.27 -8.71
N TRP A 256 -18.57 6.64 -8.98
CA TRP A 256 -17.60 6.30 -7.97
C TRP A 256 -16.46 7.31 -7.90
N THR A 257 -16.07 7.68 -6.68
CA THR A 257 -14.83 8.42 -6.42
C THR A 257 -13.70 7.46 -6.08
N VAL A 258 -12.45 7.89 -6.27
CA VAL A 258 -11.27 7.09 -5.89
C VAL A 258 -11.34 6.69 -4.42
N GLY A 259 -11.63 7.64 -3.53
CA GLY A 259 -11.77 7.37 -2.09
C GLY A 259 -12.95 6.48 -1.71
N GLY A 260 -13.92 6.28 -2.59
CA GLY A 260 -15.02 5.34 -2.39
C GLY A 260 -14.70 3.90 -2.83
N VAL A 261 -13.59 3.71 -3.54
CA VAL A 261 -13.11 2.41 -4.04
C VAL A 261 -11.94 1.90 -3.21
N VAL A 262 -11.08 2.79 -2.74
CA VAL A 262 -9.93 2.50 -1.86
C VAL A 262 -10.38 2.42 -0.40
#